data_8eb93370ab4d3a18c3157b67cc723e71
#
_entry.id   8eb93370ab4d3a18c3157b67cc723e71
#
_cell.length_a   1.000
_cell.length_b   1.000
_cell.length_c   1.000
_cell.angle_alpha   90.00
_cell.angle_beta   90.00
_cell.angle_gamma   90.00
#
_symmetry.space_group_name_H-M   'P 1'
#
loop_
_entity.id
_entity.type
_entity.pdbx_description
1 polymer ?
#
loop_
_entity_poly.entity_id
_entity_poly.type
_entity_poly.pdbx_seq_one_letter_code
_entity_poly.pdbx_strand_id
1 'polypeptide(L)'
;MLPLGKKPILQYVLASLRRAGVSEAYLTVGYLHEQIDDYFKDGGNVGMKLHYSIEKSEMGTAGSILPLEGKMGAPFVVMMGDHLSSLDIAAVIAAHRKSGNIATIALNKKGVPLEYGVADLDASGNIERFREKPIVENHINAGVYVFEPEIFKYIRPGEDFANNVFPRLLQSGKKIGGYVFTDYWLDIGRTTDYESINQYISVIDLALGMK
;
A
#
# COMPACT_ATOMS: atom_id res chain seq x y z
N MET A 1 11.55 12.53 5.03
CA MET A 1 12.35 11.33 5.41
C MET A 1 12.07 11.01 6.87
N LEU A 2 11.00 10.24 7.14
CA LEU A 2 10.65 9.85 8.51
C LEU A 2 11.58 8.71 8.96
N PRO A 3 12.37 8.87 10.04
CA PRO A 3 13.30 7.84 10.49
C PRO A 3 12.57 6.73 11.25
N LEU A 4 12.97 5.50 11.07
CA LEU A 4 12.57 4.36 11.86
C LEU A 4 13.86 3.68 12.38
N GLY A 5 14.17 3.92 13.66
CA GLY A 5 15.50 3.63 14.20
C GLY A 5 16.58 4.46 13.49
N LYS A 6 17.52 3.77 12.84
CA LYS A 6 18.63 4.42 12.13
C LYS A 6 18.41 4.61 10.61
N LYS A 7 17.29 4.18 10.10
CA LYS A 7 17.00 4.14 8.65
C LYS A 7 15.66 4.84 8.35
N PRO A 8 15.50 5.46 7.19
CA PRO A 8 14.19 6.00 6.79
C PRO A 8 13.20 4.87 6.48
N ILE A 9 11.92 5.11 6.74
CA ILE A 9 10.83 4.15 6.46
C ILE A 9 10.88 3.67 5.01
N LEU A 10 11.12 4.55 4.05
CA LEU A 10 11.20 4.21 2.64
C LEU A 10 12.27 3.13 2.35
N GLN A 11 13.33 3.04 3.17
CA GLN A 11 14.33 1.98 3.01
C GLN A 11 13.75 0.60 3.34
N TYR A 12 12.84 0.50 4.31
CA TYR A 12 12.14 -0.75 4.63
C TYR A 12 11.15 -1.15 3.54
N VAL A 13 10.45 -0.16 2.97
CA VAL A 13 9.57 -0.37 1.81
C VAL A 13 10.36 -0.93 0.63
N LEU A 14 11.49 -0.32 0.28
CA LEU A 14 12.37 -0.78 -0.79
C LEU A 14 12.95 -2.18 -0.50
N ALA A 15 13.33 -2.47 0.75
CA ALA A 15 13.80 -3.79 1.13
C ALA A 15 12.74 -4.88 0.94
N SER A 16 11.46 -4.58 1.24
CA SER A 16 10.36 -5.52 1.02
C SER A 16 10.13 -5.80 -0.47
N LEU A 17 10.18 -4.77 -1.32
CA LEU A 17 10.11 -4.91 -2.77
C LEU A 17 11.27 -5.72 -3.34
N ARG A 18 12.49 -5.44 -2.88
CA ARG A 18 13.67 -6.22 -3.28
C ARG A 18 13.55 -7.70 -2.93
N ARG A 19 13.06 -8.03 -1.72
CA ARG A 19 12.79 -9.43 -1.32
C ARG A 19 11.80 -10.13 -2.25
N ALA A 20 10.83 -9.39 -2.79
CA ALA A 20 9.88 -9.91 -3.76
C ALA A 20 10.47 -10.06 -5.18
N GLY A 21 11.77 -9.78 -5.36
CA GLY A 21 12.45 -9.89 -6.65
C GLY A 21 12.33 -8.65 -7.53
N VAL A 22 11.83 -7.53 -6.99
CA VAL A 22 11.81 -6.24 -7.72
C VAL A 22 13.21 -5.65 -7.72
N SER A 23 13.77 -5.40 -8.90
CA SER A 23 15.12 -4.88 -9.09
C SER A 23 15.18 -3.40 -9.48
N GLU A 24 14.04 -2.82 -9.89
CA GLU A 24 13.94 -1.44 -10.38
C GLU A 24 12.66 -0.80 -9.85
N ALA A 25 12.74 0.45 -9.38
CA ALA A 25 11.59 1.19 -8.89
C ALA A 25 11.62 2.67 -9.30
N TYR A 26 10.43 3.24 -9.48
CA TYR A 26 10.22 4.67 -9.67
C TYR A 26 9.66 5.25 -8.37
N LEU A 27 10.36 6.23 -7.81
CA LEU A 27 9.90 6.99 -6.66
C LEU A 27 9.18 8.25 -7.16
N THR A 28 7.87 8.31 -6.95
CA THR A 28 7.09 9.54 -7.18
C THR A 28 7.25 10.41 -5.95
N VAL A 29 7.88 11.56 -6.10
CA VAL A 29 8.32 12.41 -4.99
C VAL A 29 7.94 13.87 -5.26
N GLY A 30 7.57 14.60 -4.21
CA GLY A 30 7.18 16.00 -4.27
C GLY A 30 8.01 16.86 -3.33
N TYR A 31 7.37 17.44 -2.32
CA TYR A 31 8.00 18.30 -1.33
C TYR A 31 9.19 17.64 -0.63
N LEU A 32 10.31 18.36 -0.53
CA LEU A 32 11.59 17.88 0.05
C LEU A 32 12.16 16.62 -0.61
N HIS A 33 11.89 16.44 -1.92
CA HIS A 33 12.39 15.28 -2.66
C HIS A 33 13.93 15.20 -2.65
N GLU A 34 14.65 16.31 -2.55
CA GLU A 34 16.11 16.35 -2.52
C GLU A 34 16.68 15.49 -1.39
N GLN A 35 16.01 15.45 -0.21
CA GLN A 35 16.45 14.60 0.90
C GLN A 35 16.35 13.11 0.57
N ILE A 36 15.39 12.72 -0.27
CA ILE A 36 15.22 11.33 -0.73
C ILE A 36 16.27 11.01 -1.77
N ASP A 37 16.48 11.90 -2.74
CA ASP A 37 17.48 11.74 -3.79
C ASP A 37 18.89 11.68 -3.23
N ASP A 38 19.26 12.60 -2.32
CA ASP A 38 20.57 12.63 -1.65
C ASP A 38 20.86 11.35 -0.86
N TYR A 39 19.83 10.75 -0.25
CA TYR A 39 20.00 9.55 0.57
C TYR A 39 20.08 8.27 -0.29
N PHE A 40 19.19 8.11 -1.24
CA PHE A 40 19.07 6.85 -2.00
C PHE A 40 19.86 6.87 -3.31
N LYS A 41 20.10 8.05 -3.90
CA LYS A 41 20.80 8.24 -5.16
C LYS A 41 20.26 7.33 -6.26
N ASP A 42 21.11 6.56 -6.93
CA ASP A 42 20.72 5.58 -7.94
C ASP A 42 20.16 4.26 -7.36
N GLY A 43 20.13 4.13 -6.02
CA GLY A 43 19.63 2.95 -5.32
C GLY A 43 20.68 1.88 -5.06
N GLY A 44 21.94 2.11 -5.36
CA GLY A 44 23.02 1.15 -5.10
C GLY A 44 23.10 0.75 -3.61
N ASN A 45 22.83 1.67 -2.70
CA ASN A 45 22.82 1.45 -1.25
C ASN A 45 21.67 0.55 -0.76
N VAL A 46 20.61 0.37 -1.55
CA VAL A 46 19.46 -0.51 -1.26
C VAL A 46 19.41 -1.74 -2.18
N GLY A 47 20.36 -1.85 -3.10
CA GLY A 47 20.48 -2.98 -4.03
C GLY A 47 19.36 -3.03 -5.08
N MET A 48 18.84 -1.88 -5.47
CA MET A 48 17.83 -1.69 -6.50
C MET A 48 18.23 -0.51 -7.39
N LYS A 49 17.78 -0.49 -8.63
CA LYS A 49 17.89 0.68 -9.50
C LYS A 49 16.72 1.61 -9.24
N LEU A 50 17.01 2.85 -8.84
CA LEU A 50 15.97 3.84 -8.53
C LEU A 50 15.93 4.93 -9.59
N HIS A 51 14.71 5.34 -9.91
CA HIS A 51 14.38 6.49 -10.76
C HIS A 51 13.46 7.42 -9.98
N TYR A 52 13.50 8.69 -10.29
CA TYR A 52 12.71 9.72 -9.61
C TYR A 52 11.74 10.35 -10.60
N SER A 53 10.47 10.44 -10.19
CA SER A 53 9.43 11.21 -10.88
C SER A 53 9.02 12.34 -9.97
N ILE A 54 9.54 13.54 -10.26
CA ILE A 54 9.34 14.71 -9.40
C ILE A 54 8.02 15.39 -9.74
N GLU A 55 7.14 15.51 -8.74
CA GLU A 55 5.86 16.20 -8.84
C GLU A 55 6.03 17.69 -8.58
N LYS A 56 5.54 18.51 -9.52
CA LYS A 56 5.55 19.99 -9.38
C LYS A 56 4.36 20.51 -8.56
N SER A 57 3.33 19.72 -8.39
CA SER A 57 2.12 20.00 -7.61
C SER A 57 1.54 18.68 -7.14
N GLU A 58 0.64 18.72 -6.16
CA GLU A 58 -0.05 17.51 -5.69
C GLU A 58 -0.82 16.84 -6.83
N MET A 59 -0.46 15.59 -7.11
CA MET A 59 -1.02 14.79 -8.19
C MET A 59 -2.02 13.74 -7.69
N GLY A 60 -2.21 13.61 -6.37
CA GLY A 60 -2.96 12.51 -5.76
C GLY A 60 -2.23 11.17 -5.88
N THR A 61 -2.66 10.16 -5.14
CA THR A 61 -1.98 8.85 -5.10
C THR A 61 -1.96 8.12 -6.44
N ALA A 62 -2.98 8.32 -7.29
CA ALA A 62 -3.06 7.72 -8.61
C ALA A 62 -2.44 8.62 -9.69
N GLY A 63 -2.69 9.93 -9.64
CA GLY A 63 -2.15 10.86 -10.63
C GLY A 63 -0.62 10.90 -10.62
N SER A 64 0.02 10.63 -9.49
CA SER A 64 1.48 10.58 -9.32
C SER A 64 2.18 9.59 -10.26
N ILE A 65 1.50 8.53 -10.68
CA ILE A 65 2.09 7.54 -11.59
C ILE A 65 1.86 7.84 -13.08
N LEU A 66 1.04 8.82 -13.45
CA LEU A 66 0.78 9.17 -14.86
C LEU A 66 2.05 9.45 -15.68
N PRO A 67 3.08 10.16 -15.17
CA PRO A 67 4.33 10.36 -15.90
C PRO A 67 5.09 9.05 -16.23
N LEU A 68 4.66 7.94 -15.66
CA LEU A 68 5.24 6.61 -15.89
C LEU A 68 4.49 5.81 -16.94
N GLU A 69 3.40 6.34 -17.51
CA GLU A 69 2.71 5.73 -18.63
C GLU A 69 3.69 5.47 -19.78
N GLY A 70 3.63 4.28 -20.37
CA GLY A 70 4.57 3.84 -21.41
C GLY A 70 5.92 3.34 -20.91
N LYS A 71 6.28 3.57 -19.63
CA LYS A 71 7.47 2.96 -19.00
C LYS A 71 7.13 1.60 -18.36
N MET A 72 5.85 1.36 -18.06
CA MET A 72 5.34 0.11 -17.46
C MET A 72 4.81 -0.81 -18.55
N GLY A 73 5.67 -1.67 -19.11
CA GLY A 73 5.32 -2.60 -20.20
C GLY A 73 4.77 -3.96 -19.73
N ALA A 74 4.70 -4.21 -18.42
CA ALA A 74 4.24 -5.46 -17.79
C ALA A 74 3.50 -5.12 -16.49
N PRO A 75 2.82 -6.09 -15.85
CA PRO A 75 2.25 -5.86 -14.51
C PRO A 75 3.29 -5.30 -13.56
N PHE A 76 2.92 -4.28 -12.81
CA PHE A 76 3.80 -3.56 -11.89
C PHE A 76 3.17 -3.38 -10.51
N VAL A 77 4.03 -3.21 -9.51
CA VAL A 77 3.63 -2.97 -8.11
C VAL A 77 3.60 -1.47 -7.84
N VAL A 78 2.55 -0.99 -7.19
CA VAL A 78 2.50 0.32 -6.55
C VAL A 78 2.41 0.12 -5.04
N MET A 79 3.24 0.83 -4.29
CA MET A 79 3.28 0.73 -2.84
C MET A 79 3.42 2.13 -2.22
N MET A 80 2.63 2.40 -1.18
CA MET A 80 2.75 3.63 -0.42
C MET A 80 4.07 3.64 0.36
N GLY A 81 4.74 4.80 0.37
CA GLY A 81 6.09 4.95 0.92
C GLY A 81 6.16 5.05 2.46
N ASP A 82 5.01 5.10 3.12
CA ASP A 82 4.83 5.27 4.57
C ASP A 82 4.19 4.05 5.25
N HIS A 83 3.95 2.97 4.51
CA HIS A 83 3.36 1.74 5.05
C HIS A 83 4.44 0.67 5.30
N LEU A 84 4.38 0.05 6.47
CA LEU A 84 5.20 -1.11 6.80
C LEU A 84 4.34 -2.36 6.92
N SER A 85 4.78 -3.44 6.32
CA SER A 85 4.10 -4.73 6.46
C SER A 85 5.06 -5.90 6.29
N SER A 86 4.67 -7.04 6.85
CA SER A 86 5.30 -8.34 6.59
C SER A 86 4.69 -9.07 5.39
N LEU A 87 3.83 -8.40 4.62
CA LEU A 87 3.18 -8.93 3.43
C LEU A 87 4.18 -9.55 2.45
N ASP A 88 3.89 -10.77 2.02
CA ASP A 88 4.62 -11.41 0.92
C ASP A 88 4.18 -10.81 -0.42
N ILE A 89 4.90 -9.78 -0.87
CA ILE A 89 4.62 -9.08 -2.13
C ILE A 89 4.78 -10.03 -3.33
N ALA A 90 5.69 -11.02 -3.26
CA ALA A 90 5.85 -12.01 -4.33
C ALA A 90 4.58 -12.87 -4.48
N ALA A 91 3.95 -13.24 -3.36
CA ALA A 91 2.68 -13.96 -3.37
C ALA A 91 1.54 -13.11 -3.95
N VAL A 92 1.49 -11.80 -3.65
CA VAL A 92 0.51 -10.88 -4.27
C VAL A 92 0.68 -10.82 -5.77
N ILE A 93 1.92 -10.67 -6.27
CA ILE A 93 2.25 -10.65 -7.69
C ILE A 93 1.82 -11.97 -8.36
N ALA A 94 2.11 -13.11 -7.72
CA ALA A 94 1.75 -14.42 -8.24
C ALA A 94 0.22 -14.61 -8.30
N ALA A 95 -0.51 -14.15 -7.30
CA ALA A 95 -1.97 -14.17 -7.26
C ALA A 95 -2.57 -13.28 -8.37
N HIS A 96 -2.02 -12.07 -8.55
CA HIS A 96 -2.45 -11.16 -9.61
C HIS A 96 -2.31 -11.80 -11.00
N ARG A 97 -1.14 -12.35 -11.31
CA ARG A 97 -0.87 -13.01 -12.60
C ARG A 97 -1.83 -14.16 -12.92
N LYS A 98 -2.33 -14.86 -11.90
CA LYS A 98 -3.31 -15.95 -12.06
C LYS A 98 -4.74 -15.46 -12.22
N SER A 99 -5.05 -14.24 -11.75
CA SER A 99 -6.43 -13.76 -11.65
C SER A 99 -7.01 -13.23 -12.96
N GLY A 100 -6.17 -12.72 -13.87
CA GLY A 100 -6.60 -12.01 -15.08
C GLY A 100 -7.32 -10.68 -14.77
N ASN A 101 -7.19 -10.14 -13.57
CA ASN A 101 -7.78 -8.86 -13.16
C ASN A 101 -6.91 -7.69 -13.63
N ILE A 102 -7.52 -6.51 -13.84
CA ILE A 102 -6.77 -5.29 -14.16
C ILE A 102 -5.97 -4.77 -12.95
N ALA A 103 -6.45 -5.07 -11.75
CA ALA A 103 -5.84 -4.66 -10.49
C ALA A 103 -6.00 -5.75 -9.42
N THR A 104 -5.02 -5.85 -8.53
CA THR A 104 -5.11 -6.60 -7.28
C THR A 104 -4.71 -5.69 -6.13
N ILE A 105 -5.56 -5.59 -5.11
CA ILE A 105 -5.35 -4.80 -3.91
C ILE A 105 -4.99 -5.73 -2.76
N ALA A 106 -3.87 -5.48 -2.06
CA ALA A 106 -3.59 -6.15 -0.81
C ALA A 106 -4.50 -5.60 0.30
N LEU A 107 -5.20 -6.49 0.97
CA LEU A 107 -6.20 -6.18 1.99
C LEU A 107 -5.80 -6.81 3.33
N ASN A 108 -5.52 -5.98 4.33
CA ASN A 108 -5.28 -6.48 5.67
C ASN A 108 -6.59 -6.79 6.38
N LYS A 109 -6.74 -8.01 6.88
CA LYS A 109 -7.90 -8.40 7.70
C LYS A 109 -7.70 -7.89 9.11
N LYS A 110 -8.44 -6.87 9.52
CA LYS A 110 -8.33 -6.23 10.83
C LYS A 110 -9.69 -6.19 11.53
N GLY A 111 -9.70 -6.66 12.77
CA GLY A 111 -10.85 -6.50 13.67
C GLY A 111 -10.80 -5.14 14.35
N VAL A 112 -11.90 -4.40 14.29
CA VAL A 112 -12.10 -3.15 15.01
C VAL A 112 -13.07 -3.40 16.16
N PRO A 113 -12.64 -3.30 17.44
CA PRO A 113 -13.54 -3.46 18.57
C PRO A 113 -14.51 -2.29 18.62
N LEU A 114 -15.80 -2.58 18.78
CA LEU A 114 -16.79 -1.58 19.14
C LEU A 114 -16.95 -1.58 20.66
N GLU A 115 -16.90 -0.39 21.26
CA GLU A 115 -16.96 -0.23 22.72
C GLU A 115 -18.40 -0.33 23.29
N TYR A 116 -19.41 -0.59 22.42
CA TYR A 116 -20.83 -0.59 22.73
C TYR A 116 -21.50 -1.88 22.30
N GLY A 117 -22.64 -2.19 22.94
CA GLY A 117 -23.57 -3.21 22.45
C GLY A 117 -24.17 -2.82 21.11
N VAL A 118 -24.27 -3.76 20.19
CA VAL A 118 -24.85 -3.57 18.85
C VAL A 118 -26.07 -4.46 18.68
N ALA A 119 -27.19 -3.86 18.29
CA ALA A 119 -28.42 -4.55 17.95
C ALA A 119 -28.67 -4.53 16.44
N ASP A 120 -28.98 -5.68 15.87
CA ASP A 120 -29.51 -5.79 14.51
C ASP A 120 -31.04 -5.81 14.63
N LEU A 121 -31.74 -5.01 13.81
CA LEU A 121 -33.19 -4.88 13.82
C LEU A 121 -33.82 -5.54 12.60
N ASP A 122 -35.00 -6.15 12.78
CA ASP A 122 -35.84 -6.57 11.66
C ASP A 122 -36.56 -5.37 10.99
N ALA A 123 -37.27 -5.61 9.90
CA ALA A 123 -38.01 -4.59 9.17
C ALA A 123 -39.15 -3.95 10.00
N SER A 124 -39.55 -4.57 11.11
CA SER A 124 -40.61 -4.10 12.02
C SER A 124 -40.05 -3.36 13.24
N GLY A 125 -38.74 -3.24 13.37
CA GLY A 125 -38.05 -2.56 14.46
C GLY A 125 -37.81 -3.42 15.70
N ASN A 126 -38.02 -4.75 15.65
CA ASN A 126 -37.69 -5.64 16.74
C ASN A 126 -36.19 -6.03 16.69
N ILE A 127 -35.60 -6.27 17.86
CA ILE A 127 -34.22 -6.73 17.95
C ILE A 127 -34.16 -8.21 17.51
N GLU A 128 -33.47 -8.48 16.42
CA GLU A 128 -33.23 -9.83 15.91
C GLU A 128 -31.95 -10.43 16.50
N ARG A 129 -30.93 -9.59 16.74
CA ARG A 129 -29.65 -10.01 17.32
C ARG A 129 -29.08 -8.91 18.21
N PHE A 130 -28.43 -9.31 19.30
CA PHE A 130 -27.67 -8.40 20.15
C PHE A 130 -26.26 -8.94 20.39
N ARG A 131 -25.24 -8.07 20.28
CA ARG A 131 -23.83 -8.41 20.49
C ARG A 131 -23.19 -7.34 21.36
N GLU A 132 -22.66 -7.73 22.52
CA GLU A 132 -21.95 -6.82 23.40
C GLU A 132 -20.50 -6.68 22.95
N LYS A 133 -20.05 -5.44 22.75
CA LYS A 133 -18.69 -5.06 22.33
C LYS A 133 -18.10 -5.96 21.23
N PRO A 134 -18.79 -6.11 20.09
CA PRO A 134 -18.35 -7.03 19.06
C PRO A 134 -17.09 -6.51 18.38
N ILE A 135 -16.25 -7.44 17.88
CA ILE A 135 -15.18 -7.12 16.95
C ILE A 135 -15.76 -7.17 15.55
N VAL A 136 -15.73 -6.04 14.83
CA VAL A 136 -16.15 -5.96 13.44
C VAL A 136 -14.94 -6.18 12.54
N GLU A 137 -14.91 -7.31 11.84
CA GLU A 137 -13.84 -7.62 10.89
C GLU A 137 -14.02 -6.86 9.58
N ASN A 138 -12.97 -6.18 9.15
CA ASN A 138 -12.93 -5.46 7.88
C ASN A 138 -11.70 -5.86 7.07
N HIS A 139 -11.82 -5.73 5.75
CA HIS A 139 -10.71 -5.81 4.81
C HIS A 139 -10.21 -4.40 4.51
N ILE A 140 -9.08 -4.02 5.12
CA ILE A 140 -8.53 -2.67 5.04
C ILE A 140 -7.52 -2.61 3.89
N ASN A 141 -7.62 -1.58 3.06
CA ASN A 141 -6.67 -1.31 2.00
C ASN A 141 -5.27 -1.07 2.59
N ALA A 142 -4.32 -1.93 2.24
CA ALA A 142 -2.97 -1.89 2.79
C ALA A 142 -1.99 -1.00 1.99
N GLY A 143 -2.46 -0.28 0.96
CA GLY A 143 -1.61 0.60 0.16
C GLY A 143 -0.60 -0.14 -0.72
N VAL A 144 -0.83 -1.42 -1.02
CA VAL A 144 -0.03 -2.22 -1.93
C VAL A 144 -0.93 -2.76 -3.03
N TYR A 145 -0.56 -2.48 -4.27
CA TYR A 145 -1.34 -2.82 -5.46
C TYR A 145 -0.47 -3.49 -6.51
N VAL A 146 -1.06 -4.40 -7.27
CA VAL A 146 -0.48 -4.88 -8.53
C VAL A 146 -1.42 -4.51 -9.65
N PHE A 147 -0.91 -3.83 -10.66
CA PHE A 147 -1.69 -3.32 -11.78
C PHE A 147 -1.21 -3.87 -13.12
N GLU A 148 -2.14 -4.11 -14.02
CA GLU A 148 -1.86 -4.20 -15.44
C GLU A 148 -1.63 -2.80 -16.03
N PRO A 149 -0.78 -2.63 -17.06
CA PRO A 149 -0.54 -1.32 -17.68
C PRO A 149 -1.82 -0.63 -18.21
N GLU A 150 -2.87 -1.40 -18.48
CA GLU A 150 -4.17 -0.84 -18.86
C GLU A 150 -4.75 0.13 -17.81
N ILE A 151 -4.29 0.08 -16.56
CA ILE A 151 -4.76 0.95 -15.46
C ILE A 151 -4.64 2.43 -15.81
N PHE A 152 -3.62 2.84 -16.57
CA PHE A 152 -3.40 4.24 -16.96
C PHE A 152 -4.58 4.86 -17.70
N LYS A 153 -5.38 4.07 -18.44
CA LYS A 153 -6.60 4.54 -19.12
C LYS A 153 -7.69 5.02 -18.14
N TYR A 154 -7.57 4.65 -16.86
CA TYR A 154 -8.55 4.93 -15.82
C TYR A 154 -8.07 5.95 -14.80
N ILE A 155 -6.90 6.54 -14.99
CA ILE A 155 -6.30 7.55 -14.10
C ILE A 155 -6.41 8.93 -14.76
N ARG A 156 -6.70 9.95 -13.95
CA ARG A 156 -6.65 11.37 -14.36
C ARG A 156 -5.73 12.13 -13.40
N PRO A 157 -5.19 13.28 -13.83
CA PRO A 157 -4.39 14.14 -12.95
C PRO A 157 -5.14 14.54 -11.68
N GLY A 158 -4.46 14.51 -10.54
CA GLY A 158 -5.02 14.92 -9.24
C GLY A 158 -5.91 13.89 -8.57
N GLU A 159 -5.99 12.66 -9.09
CA GLU A 159 -6.88 11.62 -8.54
C GLU A 159 -6.16 10.67 -7.59
N ASP A 160 -6.96 10.10 -6.67
CA ASP A 160 -6.56 9.01 -5.77
C ASP A 160 -7.05 7.65 -6.26
N PHE A 161 -6.28 6.59 -5.96
CA PHE A 161 -6.72 5.23 -6.26
C PHE A 161 -8.03 4.88 -5.57
N ALA A 162 -8.12 5.09 -4.26
CA ALA A 162 -9.26 4.67 -3.46
C ALA A 162 -10.54 5.48 -3.75
N ASN A 163 -10.39 6.79 -3.89
CA ASN A 163 -11.55 7.69 -4.03
C ASN A 163 -12.07 7.79 -5.47
N ASN A 164 -11.21 7.57 -6.47
CA ASN A 164 -11.53 7.85 -7.87
C ASN A 164 -11.36 6.62 -8.77
N VAL A 165 -10.16 6.02 -8.79
CA VAL A 165 -9.82 4.99 -9.78
C VAL A 165 -10.54 3.68 -9.51
N PHE A 166 -10.51 3.15 -8.27
CA PHE A 166 -11.18 1.89 -7.95
C PHE A 166 -12.69 1.96 -8.16
N PRO A 167 -13.42 2.99 -7.68
CA PRO A 167 -14.84 3.12 -8.00
C PRO A 167 -15.13 3.17 -9.50
N ARG A 168 -14.30 3.90 -10.28
CA ARG A 168 -14.44 3.99 -11.75
C ARG A 168 -14.24 2.63 -12.43
N LEU A 169 -13.25 1.85 -12.02
CA LEU A 169 -13.02 0.50 -12.53
C LEU A 169 -14.23 -0.40 -12.28
N LEU A 170 -14.76 -0.42 -11.06
CA LEU A 170 -15.94 -1.20 -10.70
C LEU A 170 -17.16 -0.79 -11.51
N GLN A 171 -17.43 0.52 -11.67
CA GLN A 171 -18.51 1.05 -12.51
C GLN A 171 -18.35 0.69 -13.98
N SER A 172 -17.11 0.55 -14.45
CA SER A 172 -16.79 0.14 -15.84
C SER A 172 -16.81 -1.38 -16.03
N GLY A 173 -17.24 -2.15 -15.03
CA GLY A 173 -17.30 -3.61 -15.09
C GLY A 173 -15.94 -4.30 -15.07
N LYS A 174 -14.87 -3.58 -14.73
CA LYS A 174 -13.53 -4.16 -14.60
C LYS A 174 -13.40 -4.93 -13.30
N LYS A 175 -12.69 -6.05 -13.34
CA LYS A 175 -12.46 -6.89 -12.17
C LYS A 175 -11.25 -6.41 -11.37
N ILE A 176 -11.46 -6.14 -10.09
CA ILE A 176 -10.43 -5.85 -9.10
C ILE A 176 -10.37 -7.05 -8.14
N GLY A 177 -9.20 -7.66 -7.99
CA GLY A 177 -8.97 -8.74 -7.04
C GLY A 177 -8.58 -8.19 -5.66
N GLY A 178 -8.99 -8.88 -4.60
CA GLY A 178 -8.48 -8.68 -3.25
C GLY A 178 -7.50 -9.80 -2.87
N TYR A 179 -6.31 -9.45 -2.40
CA TYR A 179 -5.39 -10.38 -1.76
C TYR A 179 -5.43 -10.17 -0.26
N VAL A 180 -6.12 -11.06 0.47
CA VAL A 180 -6.31 -10.93 1.91
C VAL A 180 -5.13 -11.52 2.67
N PHE A 181 -4.59 -10.76 3.63
CA PHE A 181 -3.55 -11.20 4.55
C PHE A 181 -3.85 -10.75 5.99
N THR A 182 -3.28 -11.46 6.96
CA THR A 182 -3.49 -11.21 8.41
C THR A 182 -2.21 -10.79 9.11
N ASP A 183 -1.10 -10.73 8.36
CA ASP A 183 0.20 -10.38 8.89
C ASP A 183 0.25 -8.92 9.35
N TYR A 184 1.37 -8.59 9.98
CA TYR A 184 1.64 -7.25 10.45
C TYR A 184 1.54 -6.21 9.31
N TRP A 185 0.74 -5.17 9.56
CA TRP A 185 0.59 -4.00 8.69
C TRP A 185 0.35 -2.75 9.53
N LEU A 186 1.09 -1.69 9.24
CA LEU A 186 1.01 -0.39 9.90
C LEU A 186 1.09 0.74 8.87
N ASP A 187 0.17 1.67 9.01
CA ASP A 187 0.19 2.98 8.40
C ASP A 187 0.86 3.94 9.39
N ILE A 188 2.00 4.53 9.01
CA ILE A 188 2.81 5.39 9.89
C ILE A 188 2.35 6.86 9.80
N GLY A 189 1.22 7.13 9.20
CA GLY A 189 0.62 8.46 9.16
C GLY A 189 0.18 9.03 10.51
N ARG A 190 0.15 8.19 11.58
CA ARG A 190 -0.22 8.63 12.94
C ARG A 190 0.98 8.58 13.88
N THR A 191 1.15 9.62 14.69
CA THR A 191 2.24 9.73 15.69
C THR A 191 2.26 8.55 16.66
N THR A 192 1.08 8.09 17.09
CA THR A 192 0.91 6.94 18.00
C THR A 192 1.43 5.64 17.41
N ASP A 193 1.22 5.43 16.10
CA ASP A 193 1.65 4.23 15.39
C ASP A 193 3.18 4.25 15.20
N TYR A 194 3.75 5.43 14.97
CA TYR A 194 5.19 5.63 14.86
C TYR A 194 5.95 5.34 16.16
N GLU A 195 5.45 5.78 17.31
CA GLU A 195 6.08 5.50 18.61
C GLU A 195 6.05 4.01 18.97
N SER A 196 4.96 3.33 18.67
CA SER A 196 4.83 1.90 18.93
C SER A 196 5.79 1.05 18.10
N ILE A 197 6.03 1.44 16.85
CA ILE A 197 6.92 0.71 15.92
C ILE A 197 8.37 0.71 16.36
N ASN A 198 8.87 1.81 16.93
CA ASN A 198 10.26 1.91 17.35
C ASN A 198 10.66 0.82 18.36
N GLN A 199 9.70 0.26 19.10
CA GLN A 199 9.93 -0.85 20.03
C GLN A 199 10.20 -2.19 19.30
N TYR A 200 9.74 -2.34 18.05
CA TYR A 200 9.85 -3.59 17.27
C TYR A 200 10.86 -3.54 16.15
N ILE A 201 11.66 -2.47 16.07
CA ILE A 201 12.57 -2.23 14.94
C ILE A 201 13.55 -3.36 14.72
N SER A 202 14.12 -3.94 15.79
CA SER A 202 15.08 -5.05 15.70
C SER A 202 14.45 -6.31 15.09
N VAL A 203 13.16 -6.54 15.36
CA VAL A 203 12.40 -7.66 14.80
C VAL A 203 12.12 -7.41 13.31
N ILE A 204 11.80 -6.17 12.95
CA ILE A 204 11.55 -5.75 11.57
C ILE A 204 12.84 -5.85 10.76
N ASP A 205 13.97 -5.35 11.28
CA ASP A 205 15.29 -5.46 10.65
C ASP A 205 15.65 -6.93 10.35
N LEU A 206 15.44 -7.82 11.32
CA LEU A 206 15.69 -9.25 11.15
C LEU A 206 14.77 -9.86 10.08
N ALA A 207 13.47 -9.56 10.13
CA ALA A 207 12.49 -10.09 9.19
C ALA A 207 12.76 -9.64 7.75
N LEU A 208 13.27 -8.42 7.55
CA LEU A 208 13.59 -7.87 6.23
C LEU A 208 15.05 -8.11 5.80
N GLY A 209 15.87 -8.79 6.63
CA GLY A 209 17.28 -9.04 6.35
C GLY A 209 18.13 -7.76 6.32
N MET A 210 17.72 -6.74 7.04
CA MET A 210 18.39 -5.45 7.15
C MET A 210 19.36 -5.50 8.33
N LYS A 211 20.66 -5.45 8.05
CA LYS A 211 21.73 -5.36 9.06
C LYS A 211 22.08 -3.91 9.38
#